data_6c53e65d7a32d254314b58f637ca6a73
#
_entry.id   6c53e65d7a32d254314b58f637ca6a73
#
_cell.length_a   1.000
_cell.length_b   1.000
_cell.length_c   1.000
_cell.angle_alpha   90.00
_cell.angle_beta   90.00
_cell.angle_gamma   90.00
#
_symmetry.space_group_name_H-M   'P 1'
#
loop_
_entity.id
_entity.type
_entity.pdbx_description
1 polymer ?
#
loop_
_entity_poly.entity_id
_entity_poly.type
_entity_poly.pdbx_seq_one_letter_code
_entity_poly.pdbx_strand_id
1 'polypeptide(L)'
;PEVKKCIEAFIYGVNTPSRWGTQAPFSNITLDWTVPDDLAELPALVGGVEMDFKYKDCKKEMDMVNKAFIETMIEGDSNGRGFQYPIPTYSITKDFDWSDTENNRLLFEMTAKYGTPYFSNYINSDMQPSDVRSMCCRLRLDLRELRKKTGGFFGSGESTGSVGVVTINMPRIAYLSANKDEFYARLNHMMDIAARSLKIKRGVITKLLNEGLYPYTKRYLGTFENHFSTIGLIGMNEAGLNAAWLGKGLEDPKTQQFTKEVLNHMRERLSDYQEEYGDLYNLEATPAESTAYRLAKHDRAKWPDIKTAGHEGDTPYYTNSSHLPVDYTEDIFSALDIQDDLQTLYTSGTVFHAFLGEKLPDWKAAASLVRKIAENYKLPYYTLSPTYSVCANDGYLAGEHFTCPILSLIHISEPTRLRCIS
;
A
#
# COMPACT_ATOMS: atom_id res chain seq x y z
N PRO A 1 10.60 3.59 -30.14
CA PRO A 1 9.31 3.09 -30.63
C PRO A 1 9.04 1.63 -30.26
N GLU A 2 10.04 0.72 -30.38
CA GLU A 2 9.86 -0.71 -30.07
C GLU A 2 9.63 -0.94 -28.58
N VAL A 3 10.44 -0.33 -27.71
CA VAL A 3 10.28 -0.40 -26.26
C VAL A 3 8.86 0.06 -25.85
N LYS A 4 8.38 1.19 -26.40
CA LYS A 4 7.04 1.69 -26.09
C LYS A 4 5.97 0.68 -26.47
N LYS A 5 6.04 0.06 -27.66
CA LYS A 5 5.09 -0.98 -28.09
C LYS A 5 5.07 -2.20 -27.15
N CYS A 6 6.26 -2.62 -26.68
CA CYS A 6 6.34 -3.73 -25.72
C CYS A 6 5.68 -3.37 -24.38
N ILE A 7 5.93 -2.15 -23.88
CA ILE A 7 5.34 -1.65 -22.63
C ILE A 7 3.82 -1.47 -22.78
N GLU A 8 3.35 -0.92 -23.89
CA GLU A 8 1.92 -0.83 -24.20
C GLU A 8 1.26 -2.23 -24.18
N ALA A 9 1.84 -3.18 -24.88
CA ALA A 9 1.33 -4.56 -24.91
C ALA A 9 1.29 -5.19 -23.49
N PHE A 10 2.29 -4.94 -22.67
CA PHE A 10 2.32 -5.38 -21.28
C PHE A 10 1.21 -4.72 -20.45
N ILE A 11 1.07 -3.40 -20.50
CA ILE A 11 0.06 -2.64 -19.72
C ILE A 11 -1.35 -3.07 -20.14
N TYR A 12 -1.64 -3.15 -21.44
CA TYR A 12 -2.94 -3.64 -21.92
C TYR A 12 -3.18 -5.08 -21.48
N GLY A 13 -2.17 -5.95 -21.53
CA GLY A 13 -2.26 -7.34 -21.11
C GLY A 13 -2.66 -7.50 -19.64
N VAL A 14 -2.03 -6.75 -18.72
CA VAL A 14 -2.34 -6.83 -17.28
C VAL A 14 -3.67 -6.15 -16.90
N ASN A 15 -4.25 -5.32 -17.77
CA ASN A 15 -5.57 -4.73 -17.59
C ASN A 15 -6.70 -5.56 -18.24
N THR A 16 -6.35 -6.65 -18.92
CA THR A 16 -7.35 -7.57 -19.46
C THR A 16 -7.96 -8.42 -18.34
N PRO A 17 -9.30 -8.57 -18.30
CA PRO A 17 -9.96 -9.41 -17.30
C PRO A 17 -9.37 -10.82 -17.29
N SER A 18 -9.22 -11.36 -16.08
CA SER A 18 -8.72 -12.72 -15.89
C SER A 18 -9.68 -13.77 -16.48
N ARG A 19 -9.20 -15.02 -16.58
CA ARG A 19 -9.97 -16.19 -17.06
C ARG A 19 -11.40 -16.28 -16.50
N TRP A 20 -11.63 -15.79 -15.29
CA TRP A 20 -12.93 -15.83 -14.60
C TRP A 20 -13.81 -14.60 -14.87
N GLY A 21 -13.37 -13.69 -15.73
CA GLY A 21 -14.20 -12.68 -16.37
C GLY A 21 -14.61 -11.47 -15.55
N THR A 22 -14.16 -11.31 -14.31
CA THR A 22 -14.67 -10.24 -13.45
C THR A 22 -13.65 -9.15 -13.08
N GLN A 23 -12.37 -9.49 -12.99
CA GLN A 23 -11.33 -8.52 -12.58
C GLN A 23 -10.02 -8.77 -13.34
N ALA A 24 -9.29 -7.68 -13.64
CA ALA A 24 -7.93 -7.77 -14.10
C ALA A 24 -7.02 -8.30 -12.97
N PRO A 25 -5.90 -8.99 -13.30
CA PRO A 25 -4.92 -9.41 -12.29
C PRO A 25 -4.39 -8.22 -11.52
N PHE A 26 -4.45 -8.29 -10.21
CA PHE A 26 -3.85 -7.28 -9.34
C PHE A 26 -2.34 -7.32 -9.51
N SER A 27 -1.78 -6.32 -10.17
CA SER A 27 -0.36 -6.26 -10.52
C SER A 27 0.28 -5.00 -9.94
N ASN A 28 1.51 -5.12 -9.47
CA ASN A 28 2.36 -4.02 -9.06
C ASN A 28 3.70 -4.13 -9.78
N ILE A 29 4.31 -3.00 -10.10
CA ILE A 29 5.66 -2.91 -10.64
C ILE A 29 6.46 -1.91 -9.82
N THR A 30 7.64 -2.32 -9.38
CA THR A 30 8.60 -1.41 -8.75
C THR A 30 9.64 -1.02 -9.78
N LEU A 31 9.82 0.27 -9.96
CA LEU A 31 10.72 0.87 -10.92
C LEU A 31 11.76 1.70 -10.18
N ASP A 32 13.02 1.55 -10.57
CA ASP A 32 14.13 2.27 -10.00
C ASP A 32 14.48 3.47 -10.87
N TRP A 33 14.88 4.58 -10.22
CA TRP A 33 15.34 5.80 -10.88
C TRP A 33 16.86 5.81 -11.02
N THR A 34 17.52 5.14 -10.10
CA THR A 34 18.96 4.87 -10.09
C THR A 34 19.19 3.37 -10.03
N VAL A 35 20.29 2.90 -10.58
CA VAL A 35 20.62 1.47 -10.53
C VAL A 35 20.91 1.09 -9.07
N PRO A 36 20.22 0.09 -8.49
CA PRO A 36 20.44 -0.32 -7.10
C PRO A 36 21.90 -0.78 -6.86
N ASP A 37 22.48 -0.39 -5.73
CA ASP A 37 23.88 -0.68 -5.39
C ASP A 37 24.21 -2.17 -5.39
N ASP A 38 23.26 -3.00 -4.96
CA ASP A 38 23.39 -4.47 -4.92
C ASP A 38 23.46 -5.11 -6.30
N LEU A 39 22.96 -4.44 -7.33
CA LEU A 39 22.98 -4.89 -8.72
C LEU A 39 24.05 -4.18 -9.55
N ALA A 40 24.42 -2.96 -9.18
CA ALA A 40 25.22 -2.07 -10.01
C ALA A 40 26.52 -2.70 -10.55
N GLU A 41 27.22 -3.46 -9.72
CA GLU A 41 28.51 -4.09 -10.06
C GLU A 41 28.38 -5.51 -10.64
N LEU A 42 27.16 -6.05 -10.73
CA LEU A 42 26.94 -7.37 -11.32
C LEU A 42 26.92 -7.30 -12.86
N PRO A 43 27.36 -8.37 -13.55
CA PRO A 43 27.21 -8.49 -14.99
C PRO A 43 25.74 -8.40 -15.40
N ALA A 44 25.45 -7.64 -16.45
CA ALA A 44 24.11 -7.59 -17.00
C ALA A 44 23.74 -8.94 -17.67
N LEU A 45 22.51 -9.39 -17.46
CA LEU A 45 21.99 -10.62 -18.06
C LEU A 45 21.15 -10.30 -19.30
N VAL A 46 21.57 -10.82 -20.45
CA VAL A 46 20.79 -10.71 -21.69
C VAL A 46 20.45 -12.09 -22.20
N GLY A 47 19.15 -12.40 -22.24
CA GLY A 47 18.68 -13.74 -22.62
C GLY A 47 19.18 -14.88 -21.71
N GLY A 48 19.51 -14.59 -20.45
CA GLY A 48 20.07 -15.53 -19.49
C GLY A 48 21.59 -15.72 -19.60
N VAL A 49 22.28 -14.92 -20.40
CA VAL A 49 23.74 -14.95 -20.58
C VAL A 49 24.35 -13.71 -19.91
N GLU A 50 25.38 -13.92 -19.11
CA GLU A 50 26.16 -12.83 -18.52
C GLU A 50 26.96 -12.10 -19.62
N MET A 51 26.85 -10.77 -19.58
CA MET A 51 27.53 -9.88 -20.52
C MET A 51 28.81 -9.32 -19.91
N ASP A 52 29.65 -8.72 -20.75
CA ASP A 52 30.91 -8.05 -20.36
C ASP A 52 30.68 -6.64 -19.77
N PHE A 53 29.46 -6.12 -19.82
CA PHE A 53 29.06 -4.87 -19.20
C PHE A 53 28.15 -5.12 -17.96
N LYS A 54 28.09 -4.13 -17.06
CA LYS A 54 27.40 -4.22 -15.77
C LYS A 54 26.04 -3.53 -15.81
N TYR A 55 25.17 -3.81 -14.83
CA TYR A 55 23.88 -3.14 -14.73
C TYR A 55 24.00 -1.62 -14.59
N LYS A 56 25.04 -1.09 -13.93
CA LYS A 56 25.28 0.36 -13.84
C LYS A 56 25.47 1.03 -15.20
N ASP A 57 25.93 0.28 -16.20
CA ASP A 57 26.17 0.77 -17.56
C ASP A 57 24.86 0.84 -18.37
N CYS A 58 23.77 0.27 -17.87
CA CYS A 58 22.45 0.18 -18.51
C CYS A 58 21.48 1.32 -18.13
N LYS A 59 21.98 2.43 -17.58
CA LYS A 59 21.14 3.57 -17.16
C LYS A 59 20.26 4.11 -18.28
N LYS A 60 20.79 4.18 -19.49
CA LYS A 60 20.07 4.65 -20.67
C LYS A 60 18.88 3.76 -21.02
N GLU A 61 19.05 2.46 -20.94
CA GLU A 61 18.00 1.47 -21.20
C GLU A 61 16.92 1.53 -20.13
N MET A 62 17.32 1.69 -18.86
CA MET A 62 16.39 1.91 -17.75
C MET A 62 15.56 3.18 -17.96
N ASP A 63 16.20 4.29 -18.39
CA ASP A 63 15.48 5.54 -18.67
C ASP A 63 14.50 5.40 -19.84
N MET A 64 14.84 4.62 -20.86
CA MET A 64 13.93 4.32 -21.98
C MET A 64 12.70 3.53 -21.53
N VAL A 65 12.87 2.55 -20.64
CA VAL A 65 11.77 1.77 -20.08
C VAL A 65 10.87 2.66 -19.21
N ASN A 66 11.48 3.44 -18.31
CA ASN A 66 10.75 4.39 -17.46
C ASN A 66 9.94 5.39 -18.29
N LYS A 67 10.56 6.00 -19.30
CA LYS A 67 9.87 6.93 -20.20
C LYS A 67 8.69 6.28 -20.90
N ALA A 68 8.89 5.13 -21.53
CA ALA A 68 7.83 4.43 -22.24
C ALA A 68 6.67 4.04 -21.32
N PHE A 69 6.97 3.59 -20.09
CA PHE A 69 5.97 3.24 -19.10
C PHE A 69 5.14 4.45 -18.68
N ILE A 70 5.80 5.55 -18.31
CA ILE A 70 5.12 6.74 -17.81
C ILE A 70 4.27 7.38 -18.93
N GLU A 71 4.80 7.50 -20.14
CA GLU A 71 4.03 8.03 -21.29
C GLU A 71 2.76 7.22 -21.52
N THR A 72 2.85 5.88 -21.53
CA THR A 72 1.67 5.01 -21.71
C THR A 72 0.65 5.19 -20.58
N MET A 73 1.10 5.32 -19.34
CA MET A 73 0.22 5.55 -18.20
C MET A 73 -0.46 6.93 -18.23
N ILE A 74 0.21 7.97 -18.74
CA ILE A 74 -0.36 9.32 -18.90
C ILE A 74 -1.37 9.35 -20.05
N GLU A 75 -1.05 8.70 -21.17
CA GLU A 75 -1.93 8.64 -22.35
C GLU A 75 -3.24 7.90 -22.04
N GLY A 76 -3.15 6.84 -21.23
CA GLY A 76 -4.30 6.02 -20.90
C GLY A 76 -4.73 5.10 -22.06
N ASP A 77 -5.96 4.57 -21.96
CA ASP A 77 -6.56 3.73 -22.98
C ASP A 77 -7.04 4.54 -24.21
N SER A 78 -7.60 3.86 -25.21
CA SER A 78 -8.13 4.51 -26.43
C SER A 78 -9.21 5.56 -26.19
N ASN A 79 -9.79 5.60 -24.98
CA ASN A 79 -10.78 6.61 -24.57
C ASN A 79 -10.16 7.66 -23.60
N GLY A 80 -8.84 7.68 -23.43
CA GLY A 80 -8.14 8.59 -22.52
C GLY A 80 -8.35 8.27 -21.03
N ARG A 81 -8.77 7.04 -20.68
CA ARG A 81 -8.93 6.63 -19.29
C ARG A 81 -7.61 6.09 -18.78
N GLY A 82 -7.22 6.49 -17.57
CA GLY A 82 -6.03 5.97 -16.91
C GLY A 82 -6.12 4.45 -16.67
N PHE A 83 -5.00 3.76 -16.85
CA PHE A 83 -4.89 2.33 -16.52
C PHE A 83 -4.92 2.11 -15.01
N GLN A 84 -5.60 1.03 -14.59
CA GLN A 84 -5.66 0.63 -13.20
C GLN A 84 -4.40 -0.15 -12.78
N TYR A 85 -3.83 -0.91 -13.68
CA TYR A 85 -2.67 -1.79 -13.48
C TYR A 85 -1.60 -1.59 -14.56
N PRO A 86 -0.32 -1.94 -14.25
CA PRO A 86 0.19 -2.26 -12.91
C PRO A 86 0.23 -1.02 -12.03
N ILE A 87 0.08 -1.19 -10.71
CA ILE A 87 0.30 -0.11 -9.75
C ILE A 87 1.80 0.20 -9.73
N PRO A 88 2.24 1.40 -10.16
CA PRO A 88 3.65 1.72 -10.20
C PRO A 88 4.16 2.20 -8.85
N THR A 89 5.33 1.72 -8.46
CA THR A 89 6.09 2.20 -7.31
C THR A 89 7.46 2.68 -7.78
N TYR A 90 7.86 3.87 -7.35
CA TYR A 90 9.21 4.40 -7.59
C TYR A 90 9.99 4.51 -6.29
N SER A 91 11.24 4.05 -6.33
CA SER A 91 12.18 4.13 -5.21
C SER A 91 12.81 5.53 -5.15
N ILE A 92 12.59 6.24 -4.04
CA ILE A 92 13.24 7.52 -3.75
C ILE A 92 14.45 7.27 -2.86
N THR A 93 15.62 7.26 -3.46
CA THR A 93 16.91 7.04 -2.82
C THR A 93 17.66 8.36 -2.58
N LYS A 94 18.74 8.33 -1.79
CA LYS A 94 19.54 9.53 -1.50
C LYS A 94 20.18 10.16 -2.73
N ASP A 95 20.44 9.35 -3.75
CA ASP A 95 21.00 9.71 -5.05
C ASP A 95 19.95 9.96 -6.14
N PHE A 96 18.65 10.09 -5.75
CA PHE A 96 17.60 10.41 -6.69
C PHE A 96 17.86 11.76 -7.37
N ASP A 97 17.89 11.74 -8.70
CA ASP A 97 18.10 12.95 -9.50
C ASP A 97 16.83 13.80 -9.56
N TRP A 98 16.84 14.94 -8.88
CA TRP A 98 15.73 15.92 -8.85
C TRP A 98 15.85 17.00 -9.93
N SER A 99 16.81 16.89 -10.86
CA SER A 99 17.04 17.89 -11.89
C SER A 99 15.91 17.93 -12.93
N ASP A 100 15.86 18.98 -13.72
CA ASP A 100 14.86 19.17 -14.77
C ASP A 100 15.17 18.31 -16.01
N THR A 101 14.94 17.01 -15.89
CA THR A 101 15.05 16.03 -16.99
C THR A 101 13.68 15.74 -17.60
N GLU A 102 13.64 15.23 -18.81
CA GLU A 102 12.40 14.81 -19.48
C GLU A 102 11.64 13.75 -18.67
N ASN A 103 12.36 12.76 -18.14
CA ASN A 103 11.77 11.68 -17.34
C ASN A 103 11.20 12.21 -16.01
N ASN A 104 11.88 13.16 -15.35
CA ASN A 104 11.35 13.78 -14.13
C ASN A 104 10.08 14.59 -14.41
N ARG A 105 10.04 15.33 -15.50
CA ARG A 105 8.82 16.05 -15.91
C ARG A 105 7.66 15.09 -16.10
N LEU A 106 7.87 14.00 -16.83
CA LEU A 106 6.85 12.98 -17.07
C LEU A 106 6.40 12.29 -15.78
N LEU A 107 7.33 11.90 -14.90
CA LEU A 107 7.01 11.25 -13.63
C LEU A 107 6.10 12.12 -12.76
N PHE A 108 6.48 13.37 -12.59
CA PHE A 108 5.72 14.28 -11.72
C PHE A 108 4.48 14.86 -12.40
N GLU A 109 4.40 14.86 -13.72
CA GLU A 109 3.17 15.11 -14.47
C GLU A 109 2.15 13.98 -14.26
N MET A 110 2.58 12.72 -14.33
CA MET A 110 1.74 11.57 -14.02
C MET A 110 1.24 11.64 -12.57
N THR A 111 2.12 12.02 -11.63
CA THR A 111 1.78 12.20 -10.22
C THR A 111 0.72 13.30 -10.03
N ALA A 112 0.91 14.45 -10.67
CA ALA A 112 -0.02 15.57 -10.56
C ALA A 112 -1.39 15.28 -11.20
N LYS A 113 -1.43 14.44 -12.23
CA LYS A 113 -2.65 14.13 -12.99
C LYS A 113 -3.49 13.03 -12.33
N TYR A 114 -2.87 11.91 -11.99
CA TYR A 114 -3.60 10.69 -11.59
C TYR A 114 -3.37 10.26 -10.14
N GLY A 115 -2.45 10.88 -9.42
CA GLY A 115 -2.05 10.40 -8.10
C GLY A 115 -1.32 9.06 -8.12
N THR A 116 -0.75 8.73 -9.26
CA THR A 116 0.19 7.65 -9.47
C THR A 116 1.54 8.23 -9.88
N PRO A 117 2.64 7.69 -9.46
CA PRO A 117 2.89 6.44 -8.75
C PRO A 117 2.80 6.55 -7.24
N TYR A 118 3.09 5.42 -6.59
CA TYR A 118 3.48 5.37 -5.19
C TYR A 118 5.00 5.56 -5.07
N PHE A 119 5.43 6.15 -3.96
CA PHE A 119 6.85 6.39 -3.67
C PHE A 119 7.29 5.60 -2.45
N SER A 120 8.34 4.78 -2.63
CA SER A 120 9.06 4.15 -1.52
C SER A 120 10.19 5.06 -1.07
N ASN A 121 10.18 5.46 0.21
CA ASN A 121 11.15 6.39 0.76
C ASN A 121 12.33 5.66 1.41
N TYR A 122 13.52 5.88 0.89
CA TYR A 122 14.78 5.36 1.41
C TYR A 122 15.75 6.48 1.85
N ILE A 123 15.30 7.74 1.88
CA ILE A 123 16.12 8.88 2.31
C ILE A 123 16.23 8.90 3.84
N ASN A 124 15.11 8.94 4.54
CA ASN A 124 15.02 8.97 6.00
C ASN A 124 14.59 7.62 6.61
N SER A 125 14.71 6.55 5.86
CA SER A 125 14.40 5.19 6.30
C SER A 125 15.70 4.46 6.69
N ASP A 126 15.61 3.59 7.69
CA ASP A 126 16.64 2.63 8.05
C ASP A 126 16.71 1.43 7.09
N MET A 127 15.86 1.42 6.06
CA MET A 127 15.74 0.35 5.09
C MET A 127 16.46 0.71 3.78
N GLN A 128 16.96 -0.32 3.10
CA GLN A 128 17.54 -0.22 1.78
C GLN A 128 16.55 -0.75 0.71
N PRO A 129 16.65 -0.31 -0.55
CA PRO A 129 15.82 -0.83 -1.63
C PRO A 129 15.82 -2.36 -1.74
N SER A 130 16.95 -2.99 -1.43
CA SER A 130 17.09 -4.45 -1.39
C SER A 130 16.31 -5.14 -0.25
N ASP A 131 15.92 -4.42 0.80
CA ASP A 131 15.20 -4.96 1.96
C ASP A 131 13.68 -5.01 1.77
N VAL A 132 13.19 -4.45 0.68
CA VAL A 132 11.75 -4.24 0.46
C VAL A 132 11.33 -4.76 -0.88
N ARG A 133 10.16 -5.40 -0.92
CA ARG A 133 9.43 -5.69 -2.15
C ARG A 133 8.00 -5.16 -2.00
N SER A 134 7.50 -4.50 -3.03
CA SER A 134 6.11 -4.11 -3.08
C SER A 134 5.25 -5.33 -3.41
N MET A 135 4.20 -5.52 -2.63
CA MET A 135 3.12 -6.47 -2.95
C MET A 135 1.85 -5.73 -3.34
N CYS A 136 0.90 -6.46 -3.94
CA CYS A 136 -0.39 -5.93 -4.35
C CYS A 136 -1.04 -5.05 -3.27
N CYS A 137 -1.92 -4.13 -3.66
CA CYS A 137 -2.71 -3.29 -2.76
C CYS A 137 -1.90 -2.46 -1.75
N ARG A 138 -0.72 -1.93 -2.16
CA ARG A 138 0.04 -1.01 -1.31
C ARG A 138 0.83 -1.71 -0.19
N LEU A 139 1.05 -3.00 -0.30
CA LEU A 139 1.80 -3.76 0.68
C LEU A 139 3.29 -3.70 0.39
N ARG A 140 4.02 -3.13 1.32
CA ARG A 140 5.46 -3.25 1.44
C ARG A 140 5.77 -4.44 2.35
N LEU A 141 6.62 -5.36 1.91
CA LEU A 141 7.13 -6.44 2.75
C LEU A 141 8.52 -6.08 3.25
N ASP A 142 8.68 -6.06 4.57
CA ASP A 142 9.99 -5.95 5.20
C ASP A 142 10.66 -7.33 5.19
N LEU A 143 11.70 -7.47 4.39
CA LEU A 143 12.43 -8.73 4.20
C LEU A 143 13.56 -8.94 5.19
N ARG A 144 13.78 -8.01 6.14
CA ARG A 144 14.87 -8.13 7.13
C ARG A 144 14.73 -9.39 7.97
N GLU A 145 13.53 -9.75 8.39
CA GLU A 145 13.27 -10.99 9.13
C GLU A 145 13.53 -12.24 8.27
N LEU A 146 13.14 -12.20 7.00
CA LEU A 146 13.42 -13.28 6.06
C LEU A 146 14.93 -13.47 5.86
N ARG A 147 15.68 -12.38 5.70
CA ARG A 147 17.15 -12.42 5.58
C ARG A 147 17.84 -12.96 6.81
N LYS A 148 17.38 -12.61 8.02
CA LYS A 148 17.89 -13.20 9.27
C LYS A 148 17.71 -14.71 9.27
N LYS A 149 16.54 -15.22 8.88
CA LYS A 149 16.22 -16.64 8.81
C LYS A 149 17.06 -17.40 7.77
N THR A 150 17.34 -16.78 6.62
CA THR A 150 18.07 -17.41 5.50
C THR A 150 19.58 -17.16 5.49
N GLY A 151 20.12 -16.47 6.50
CA GLY A 151 21.55 -16.19 6.60
C GLY A 151 22.07 -15.15 5.57
N GLY A 152 21.17 -14.34 5.00
CA GLY A 152 21.55 -13.26 4.09
C GLY A 152 21.90 -13.70 2.66
N PHE A 153 21.54 -14.91 2.24
CA PHE A 153 21.78 -15.40 0.89
C PHE A 153 21.12 -14.50 -0.16
N PHE A 154 21.86 -14.20 -1.22
CA PHE A 154 21.38 -13.49 -2.40
C PHE A 154 20.13 -14.20 -2.97
N GLY A 155 19.06 -13.43 -3.25
CA GLY A 155 17.79 -14.03 -3.72
C GLY A 155 16.83 -14.48 -2.61
N SER A 156 17.19 -14.38 -1.33
CA SER A 156 16.32 -14.77 -0.21
C SER A 156 15.00 -13.95 -0.12
N GLY A 157 14.96 -12.77 -0.75
CA GLY A 157 13.75 -11.93 -0.84
C GLY A 157 12.83 -12.28 -2.00
N GLU A 158 13.24 -13.17 -2.89
CA GLU A 158 12.42 -13.64 -4.00
C GLU A 158 11.40 -14.70 -3.53
N SER A 159 10.33 -14.86 -4.32
CA SER A 159 9.29 -15.86 -4.03
C SER A 159 8.64 -15.72 -2.64
N THR A 160 8.50 -14.49 -2.16
CA THR A 160 7.82 -14.17 -0.90
C THR A 160 6.39 -13.68 -1.13
N GLY A 161 5.57 -13.70 -0.11
CA GLY A 161 4.19 -13.25 -0.18
C GLY A 161 3.48 -13.38 1.17
N SER A 162 2.16 -13.48 1.17
CA SER A 162 1.35 -13.74 2.36
C SER A 162 0.47 -14.97 2.16
N VAL A 163 0.42 -15.86 3.13
CA VAL A 163 -0.51 -17.01 3.15
C VAL A 163 -1.93 -16.59 3.49
N GLY A 164 -2.08 -15.43 4.09
CA GLY A 164 -3.36 -14.84 4.44
C GLY A 164 -3.24 -13.70 5.41
N VAL A 165 -4.28 -12.88 5.44
CA VAL A 165 -4.40 -11.70 6.30
C VAL A 165 -5.59 -11.87 7.22
N VAL A 166 -5.41 -11.57 8.51
CA VAL A 166 -6.51 -11.45 9.50
C VAL A 166 -6.51 -10.03 10.04
N THR A 167 -7.63 -9.34 9.90
CA THR A 167 -7.80 -7.96 10.36
C THR A 167 -8.56 -7.91 11.67
N ILE A 168 -7.98 -7.29 12.69
CA ILE A 168 -8.57 -7.15 14.02
C ILE A 168 -9.41 -5.88 14.10
N ASN A 169 -10.64 -6.01 14.60
CA ASN A 169 -11.59 -4.91 14.81
C ASN A 169 -11.28 -4.19 16.13
N MET A 170 -10.45 -3.15 16.07
CA MET A 170 -10.04 -2.39 17.26
C MET A 170 -11.17 -1.56 17.89
N PRO A 171 -12.07 -0.91 17.14
CA PRO A 171 -13.20 -0.19 17.72
C PRO A 171 -14.08 -1.06 18.60
N ARG A 172 -14.39 -2.29 18.16
CA ARG A 172 -15.19 -3.23 18.97
C ARG A 172 -14.49 -3.62 20.25
N ILE A 173 -13.18 -3.88 20.19
CA ILE A 173 -12.39 -4.22 21.39
C ILE A 173 -12.42 -3.05 22.37
N ALA A 174 -12.17 -1.83 21.91
CA ALA A 174 -12.19 -0.63 22.72
C ALA A 174 -13.56 -0.36 23.36
N TYR A 175 -14.65 -0.48 22.58
CA TYR A 175 -16.02 -0.29 23.04
C TYR A 175 -16.41 -1.29 24.15
N LEU A 176 -15.97 -2.53 24.05
CA LEU A 176 -16.28 -3.60 25.01
C LEU A 176 -15.37 -3.62 26.23
N SER A 177 -14.35 -2.75 26.31
CA SER A 177 -13.37 -2.73 27.39
C SER A 177 -13.61 -1.54 28.32
N ALA A 178 -13.65 -1.79 29.62
CA ALA A 178 -13.82 -0.74 30.61
C ALA A 178 -12.53 0.07 30.84
N ASN A 179 -11.37 -0.53 30.59
CA ASN A 179 -10.06 0.05 30.81
C ASN A 179 -9.02 -0.56 29.86
N LYS A 180 -7.80 -0.04 29.96
CA LYS A 180 -6.66 -0.43 29.12
C LYS A 180 -6.26 -1.89 29.30
N ASP A 181 -6.27 -2.40 30.52
CA ASP A 181 -5.89 -3.79 30.81
C ASP A 181 -6.87 -4.79 30.15
N GLU A 182 -8.16 -4.50 30.25
CA GLU A 182 -9.18 -5.31 29.59
C GLU A 182 -9.07 -5.24 28.06
N PHE A 183 -8.71 -4.08 27.51
CA PHE A 183 -8.44 -3.93 26.10
C PHE A 183 -7.31 -4.86 25.64
N TYR A 184 -6.17 -4.85 26.33
CA TYR A 184 -5.05 -5.72 26.00
C TYR A 184 -5.36 -7.20 26.18
N ALA A 185 -6.11 -7.56 27.20
CA ALA A 185 -6.55 -8.95 27.39
C ALA A 185 -7.39 -9.45 26.21
N ARG A 186 -8.34 -8.63 25.75
CA ARG A 186 -9.17 -8.95 24.57
C ARG A 186 -8.36 -8.94 23.28
N LEU A 187 -7.44 -8.00 23.11
CA LEU A 187 -6.56 -7.92 21.93
C LEU A 187 -5.70 -9.18 21.86
N ASN A 188 -5.05 -9.59 22.95
CA ASN A 188 -4.24 -10.80 23.01
C ASN A 188 -5.04 -12.03 22.61
N HIS A 189 -6.24 -12.19 23.16
CA HIS A 189 -7.12 -13.29 22.80
C HIS A 189 -7.45 -13.33 21.31
N MET A 190 -7.74 -12.18 20.70
CA MET A 190 -8.02 -12.09 19.26
C MET A 190 -6.77 -12.37 18.41
N MET A 191 -5.60 -11.92 18.86
CA MET A 191 -4.33 -12.21 18.19
C MET A 191 -3.98 -13.70 18.24
N ASP A 192 -4.21 -14.38 19.36
CA ASP A 192 -4.00 -15.83 19.51
C ASP A 192 -4.90 -16.62 18.54
N ILE A 193 -6.17 -16.23 18.42
CA ILE A 193 -7.09 -16.83 17.45
C ILE A 193 -6.61 -16.58 16.01
N ALA A 194 -6.19 -15.35 15.70
CA ALA A 194 -5.68 -14.99 14.38
C ALA A 194 -4.43 -15.80 14.01
N ALA A 195 -3.45 -15.87 14.91
CA ALA A 195 -2.21 -16.60 14.70
C ALA A 195 -2.46 -18.09 14.48
N ARG A 196 -3.31 -18.70 15.32
CA ARG A 196 -3.72 -20.10 15.18
C ARG A 196 -4.45 -20.37 13.87
N SER A 197 -5.36 -19.48 13.49
CA SER A 197 -6.10 -19.56 12.21
C SER A 197 -5.16 -19.56 11.02
N LEU A 198 -4.17 -18.66 11.02
CA LEU A 198 -3.16 -18.56 9.96
C LEU A 198 -2.24 -19.80 9.93
N LYS A 199 -1.87 -20.35 11.08
CA LYS A 199 -1.11 -21.61 11.16
C LYS A 199 -1.87 -22.77 10.52
N ILE A 200 -3.16 -22.92 10.85
CA ILE A 200 -4.03 -23.94 10.25
C ILE A 200 -4.13 -23.74 8.74
N LYS A 201 -4.39 -22.50 8.29
CA LYS A 201 -4.47 -22.14 6.87
C LYS A 201 -3.19 -22.49 6.12
N ARG A 202 -2.01 -22.14 6.68
CA ARG A 202 -0.71 -22.49 6.12
C ARG A 202 -0.57 -24.01 5.91
N GLY A 203 -0.93 -24.80 6.92
CA GLY A 203 -0.91 -26.26 6.81
C GLY A 203 -1.80 -26.79 5.68
N VAL A 204 -3.03 -26.27 5.57
CA VAL A 204 -3.97 -26.67 4.54
C VAL A 204 -3.45 -26.33 3.14
N ILE A 205 -3.03 -25.08 2.90
CA ILE A 205 -2.55 -24.68 1.57
C ILE A 205 -1.26 -25.36 1.17
N THR A 206 -0.36 -25.65 2.12
CA THR A 206 0.87 -26.42 1.88
C THR A 206 0.55 -27.86 1.47
N LYS A 207 -0.41 -28.50 2.14
CA LYS A 207 -0.90 -29.82 1.75
C LYS A 207 -1.44 -29.79 0.31
N LEU A 208 -2.33 -28.84 0.00
CA LEU A 208 -2.92 -28.72 -1.33
C LEU A 208 -1.87 -28.41 -2.42
N LEU A 209 -0.83 -27.62 -2.12
CA LEU A 209 0.30 -27.38 -3.00
C LEU A 209 1.05 -28.68 -3.33
N ASN A 210 1.30 -29.51 -2.31
CA ASN A 210 1.99 -30.79 -2.47
C ASN A 210 1.16 -31.81 -3.24
N GLU A 211 -0.15 -31.78 -3.09
CA GLU A 211 -1.11 -32.60 -3.84
C GLU A 211 -1.31 -32.12 -5.30
N GLY A 212 -0.68 -31.00 -5.70
CA GLY A 212 -0.69 -30.51 -7.08
C GLY A 212 -1.90 -29.63 -7.44
N LEU A 213 -2.71 -29.22 -6.45
CA LEU A 213 -3.87 -28.35 -6.68
C LEU A 213 -3.51 -26.89 -7.02
N TYR A 214 -2.24 -26.50 -6.80
CA TYR A 214 -1.70 -25.19 -7.18
C TYR A 214 -0.52 -25.35 -8.17
N PRO A 215 -0.74 -25.80 -9.42
CA PRO A 215 0.33 -26.14 -10.35
C PRO A 215 1.22 -24.93 -10.72
N TYR A 216 0.61 -23.76 -10.92
CA TYR A 216 1.35 -22.54 -11.21
C TYR A 216 2.14 -22.04 -10.00
N THR A 217 1.53 -22.02 -8.82
CA THR A 217 2.21 -21.65 -7.58
C THR A 217 3.40 -22.58 -7.30
N LYS A 218 3.22 -23.89 -7.50
CA LYS A 218 4.31 -24.85 -7.32
C LYS A 218 5.44 -24.63 -8.31
N ARG A 219 5.10 -24.32 -9.56
CA ARG A 219 6.10 -24.07 -10.62
C ARG A 219 6.91 -22.80 -10.37
N TYR A 220 6.27 -21.70 -9.94
CA TYR A 220 6.91 -20.39 -9.85
C TYR A 220 7.43 -20.04 -8.45
N LEU A 221 6.76 -20.50 -7.39
CA LEU A 221 7.13 -20.20 -6.00
C LEU A 221 7.75 -21.40 -5.27
N GLY A 222 7.46 -22.62 -5.69
CA GLY A 222 7.97 -23.85 -5.08
C GLY A 222 7.33 -24.20 -3.74
N THR A 223 7.47 -23.32 -2.73
CA THR A 223 6.98 -23.51 -1.35
C THR A 223 6.33 -22.24 -0.81
N PHE A 224 5.71 -22.34 0.38
CA PHE A 224 5.20 -21.17 1.13
C PHE A 224 6.10 -20.80 2.33
N GLU A 225 7.31 -21.34 2.43
CA GLU A 225 8.20 -21.13 3.59
C GLU A 225 8.58 -19.66 3.77
N ASN A 226 8.76 -18.92 2.66
CA ASN A 226 9.09 -17.50 2.65
C ASN A 226 7.86 -16.59 2.68
N HIS A 227 6.66 -17.12 2.90
CA HIS A 227 5.43 -16.34 2.95
C HIS A 227 5.07 -16.00 4.40
N PHE A 228 4.57 -14.77 4.58
CA PHE A 228 4.16 -14.27 5.88
C PHE A 228 2.74 -14.72 6.25
N SER A 229 2.52 -14.96 7.54
CA SER A 229 1.21 -14.96 8.18
C SER A 229 0.95 -13.55 8.67
N THR A 230 -0.03 -12.85 8.08
CA THR A 230 -0.22 -11.42 8.26
C THR A 230 -1.36 -11.15 9.24
N ILE A 231 -1.10 -10.36 10.29
CA ILE A 231 -2.13 -9.83 11.19
C ILE A 231 -2.16 -8.33 11.02
N GLY A 232 -3.35 -7.79 10.76
CA GLY A 232 -3.57 -6.37 10.62
C GLY A 232 -4.65 -5.87 11.56
N LEU A 233 -4.95 -4.59 11.49
CA LEU A 233 -5.95 -3.94 12.32
C LEU A 233 -6.73 -2.89 11.52
N ILE A 234 -7.88 -2.52 12.06
CA ILE A 234 -8.72 -1.47 11.51
C ILE A 234 -9.25 -0.57 12.61
N GLY A 235 -9.43 0.71 12.31
CA GLY A 235 -10.21 1.64 13.11
C GLY A 235 -9.55 2.11 14.40
N MET A 236 -8.24 2.37 14.43
CA MET A 236 -7.61 2.93 15.64
C MET A 236 -8.13 4.31 15.99
N ASN A 237 -8.55 5.11 15.00
CA ASN A 237 -9.24 6.37 15.26
C ASN A 237 -10.53 6.15 16.04
N GLU A 238 -11.39 5.26 15.57
CA GLU A 238 -12.67 4.94 16.23
C GLU A 238 -12.46 4.13 17.52
N ALA A 239 -11.35 3.39 17.64
CA ALA A 239 -10.97 2.76 18.92
C ALA A 239 -10.72 3.81 19.98
N GLY A 240 -10.02 4.91 19.66
CA GLY A 240 -9.84 6.06 20.55
C GLY A 240 -11.16 6.70 20.96
N LEU A 241 -12.08 6.91 20.00
CA LEU A 241 -13.40 7.47 20.24
C LEU A 241 -14.28 6.59 21.14
N ASN A 242 -14.15 5.27 21.06
CA ASN A 242 -14.95 4.29 21.81
C ASN A 242 -14.30 3.88 23.14
N ALA A 243 -13.02 4.14 23.35
CA ALA A 243 -12.34 3.84 24.60
C ALA A 243 -12.78 4.79 25.71
N ALA A 244 -13.41 4.27 26.76
CA ALA A 244 -13.93 5.08 27.87
C ALA A 244 -12.85 5.93 28.58
N TRP A 245 -11.59 5.50 28.53
CA TRP A 245 -10.43 6.18 29.11
C TRP A 245 -9.77 7.21 28.18
N LEU A 246 -10.20 7.31 26.91
CA LEU A 246 -9.68 8.28 25.92
C LEU A 246 -10.80 9.21 25.43
N GLY A 247 -11.80 8.68 24.76
CA GLY A 247 -12.96 9.42 24.26
C GLY A 247 -12.68 10.35 23.08
N LYS A 248 -11.50 10.25 22.47
CA LYS A 248 -11.03 11.09 21.35
C LYS A 248 -10.32 10.27 20.29
N GLY A 249 -10.36 10.76 19.05
CA GLY A 249 -9.70 10.16 17.90
C GLY A 249 -8.18 10.40 17.87
N LEU A 250 -7.56 10.09 16.73
CA LEU A 250 -6.11 10.21 16.53
C LEU A 250 -5.59 11.65 16.48
N GLU A 251 -6.47 12.65 16.45
CA GLU A 251 -6.11 14.04 16.61
C GLU A 251 -5.55 14.36 18.02
N ASP A 252 -5.91 13.55 19.02
CA ASP A 252 -5.47 13.73 20.42
C ASP A 252 -4.15 13.00 20.69
N PRO A 253 -3.15 13.69 21.27
CA PRO A 253 -1.84 13.09 21.57
C PRO A 253 -1.89 11.84 22.49
N LYS A 254 -2.89 11.73 23.37
CA LYS A 254 -3.06 10.54 24.21
C LYS A 254 -3.49 9.33 23.40
N THR A 255 -4.36 9.53 22.40
CA THR A 255 -4.78 8.49 21.49
C THR A 255 -3.64 8.08 20.56
N GLN A 256 -2.84 9.02 20.08
CA GLN A 256 -1.61 8.72 19.32
C GLN A 256 -0.64 7.88 20.14
N GLN A 257 -0.39 8.27 21.41
CA GLN A 257 0.48 7.50 22.29
C GLN A 257 -0.06 6.09 22.56
N PHE A 258 -1.35 5.98 22.85
CA PHE A 258 -2.01 4.69 23.03
C PHE A 258 -1.90 3.82 21.75
N THR A 259 -2.07 4.40 20.57
CA THR A 259 -1.91 3.69 19.30
C THR A 259 -0.48 3.17 19.12
N LYS A 260 0.54 3.99 19.45
CA LYS A 260 1.96 3.55 19.43
C LYS A 260 2.19 2.36 20.36
N GLU A 261 1.63 2.39 21.56
CA GLU A 261 1.73 1.29 22.53
C GLU A 261 1.06 0.02 22.00
N VAL A 262 -0.12 0.13 21.42
CA VAL A 262 -0.86 -0.99 20.82
C VAL A 262 -0.06 -1.62 19.66
N LEU A 263 0.47 -0.82 18.75
CA LEU A 263 1.26 -1.31 17.62
C LEU A 263 2.54 -2.01 18.07
N ASN A 264 3.25 -1.47 19.06
CA ASN A 264 4.44 -2.10 19.62
C ASN A 264 4.09 -3.41 20.33
N HIS A 265 3.03 -3.44 21.12
CA HIS A 265 2.54 -4.66 21.76
C HIS A 265 2.19 -5.76 20.74
N MET A 266 1.51 -5.38 19.64
CA MET A 266 1.21 -6.33 18.57
C MET A 266 2.49 -6.87 17.91
N ARG A 267 3.50 -6.04 17.69
CA ARG A 267 4.80 -6.46 17.13
C ARG A 267 5.51 -7.47 18.05
N GLU A 268 5.53 -7.21 19.35
CA GLU A 268 6.08 -8.15 20.35
C GLU A 268 5.35 -9.50 20.30
N ARG A 269 4.01 -9.47 20.29
CA ARG A 269 3.21 -10.71 20.18
C ARG A 269 3.46 -11.48 18.88
N LEU A 270 3.69 -10.77 17.76
CA LEU A 270 4.03 -11.43 16.48
C LEU A 270 5.41 -12.09 16.53
N SER A 271 6.37 -11.53 17.28
CA SER A 271 7.66 -12.16 17.54
C SER A 271 7.50 -13.44 18.35
N ASP A 272 6.66 -13.43 19.39
CA ASP A 272 6.34 -14.64 20.17
C ASP A 272 5.75 -15.74 19.28
N TYR A 273 4.83 -15.41 18.36
CA TYR A 273 4.27 -16.40 17.43
C TYR A 273 5.28 -16.93 16.43
N GLN A 274 6.26 -16.10 16.00
CA GLN A 274 7.37 -16.59 15.16
C GLN A 274 8.20 -17.64 15.89
N GLU A 275 8.47 -17.42 17.17
CA GLU A 275 9.18 -18.40 18.02
C GLU A 275 8.34 -19.65 18.25
N GLU A 276 7.04 -19.51 18.57
CA GLU A 276 6.16 -20.65 18.88
C GLU A 276 5.89 -21.53 17.65
N TYR A 277 5.58 -20.94 16.50
CA TYR A 277 5.13 -21.67 15.31
C TYR A 277 6.23 -21.92 14.27
N GLY A 278 7.37 -21.24 14.37
CA GLY A 278 8.47 -21.33 13.40
C GLY A 278 8.15 -20.71 12.03
N ASP A 279 7.04 -19.99 11.90
CA ASP A 279 6.61 -19.34 10.67
C ASP A 279 6.92 -17.84 10.71
N LEU A 280 6.90 -17.19 9.54
CA LEU A 280 7.04 -15.73 9.45
C LEU A 280 5.70 -15.04 9.76
N TYR A 281 5.72 -14.04 10.63
CA TYR A 281 4.58 -13.18 10.94
C TYR A 281 4.93 -11.72 10.71
N ASN A 282 3.96 -10.92 10.27
CA ASN A 282 4.12 -9.48 10.13
C ASN A 282 2.85 -8.72 10.53
N LEU A 283 3.04 -7.42 10.86
CA LEU A 283 1.98 -6.48 11.19
C LEU A 283 1.67 -5.61 9.98
N GLU A 284 0.42 -5.60 9.56
CA GLU A 284 -0.04 -4.85 8.39
C GLU A 284 -0.99 -3.71 8.76
N ALA A 285 -0.79 -2.57 8.10
CA ALA A 285 -1.81 -1.53 8.04
C ALA A 285 -2.87 -1.94 7.01
N THR A 286 -3.79 -2.81 7.40
CA THR A 286 -4.76 -3.41 6.49
C THR A 286 -5.65 -2.32 5.85
N PRO A 287 -5.77 -2.27 4.51
CA PRO A 287 -6.71 -1.34 3.85
C PRO A 287 -8.17 -1.68 4.19
N ALA A 288 -8.47 -2.96 4.45
CA ALA A 288 -9.72 -3.53 4.89
C ALA A 288 -10.96 -3.27 4.01
N GLU A 289 -10.94 -2.30 3.11
CA GLU A 289 -11.95 -2.01 2.07
C GLU A 289 -13.39 -2.30 2.49
N SER A 290 -14.08 -3.24 1.82
CA SER A 290 -15.45 -3.66 2.17
C SER A 290 -15.59 -4.20 3.60
N THR A 291 -14.51 -4.70 4.21
CA THR A 291 -14.49 -5.18 5.59
C THR A 291 -14.68 -4.02 6.57
N ALA A 292 -14.15 -2.83 6.27
CA ALA A 292 -14.33 -1.61 7.07
C ALA A 292 -15.82 -1.28 7.25
N TYR A 293 -16.55 -1.26 6.14
CA TYR A 293 -17.99 -1.07 6.13
C TYR A 293 -18.73 -2.21 6.83
N ARG A 294 -18.41 -3.46 6.47
CA ARG A 294 -19.10 -4.63 7.00
C ARG A 294 -19.02 -4.72 8.52
N LEU A 295 -17.82 -4.52 9.08
CA LEU A 295 -17.60 -4.56 10.52
C LEU A 295 -18.37 -3.44 11.24
N ALA A 296 -18.29 -2.21 10.75
CA ALA A 296 -19.00 -1.06 11.32
C ALA A 296 -20.53 -1.25 11.27
N LYS A 297 -21.07 -1.75 10.15
CA LYS A 297 -22.50 -2.06 9.99
C LYS A 297 -22.99 -3.08 11.01
N HIS A 298 -22.25 -4.18 11.18
CA HIS A 298 -22.59 -5.20 12.16
C HIS A 298 -22.48 -4.68 13.59
N ASP A 299 -21.49 -3.86 13.90
CA ASP A 299 -21.29 -3.29 15.22
C ASP A 299 -22.41 -2.30 15.57
N ARG A 300 -22.76 -1.38 14.66
CA ARG A 300 -23.88 -0.44 14.87
C ARG A 300 -25.24 -1.15 15.02
N ALA A 301 -25.44 -2.25 14.31
CA ALA A 301 -26.66 -3.04 14.44
C ALA A 301 -26.79 -3.68 15.83
N LYS A 302 -25.66 -4.05 16.45
CA LYS A 302 -25.62 -4.69 17.77
C LYS A 302 -25.50 -3.68 18.91
N TRP A 303 -24.76 -2.61 18.70
CA TRP A 303 -24.50 -1.52 19.64
C TRP A 303 -24.72 -0.18 18.94
N PRO A 304 -25.95 0.39 18.99
CA PRO A 304 -26.30 1.60 18.23
C PRO A 304 -25.49 2.85 18.61
N ASP A 305 -24.90 2.88 19.81
CA ASP A 305 -24.10 3.98 20.34
C ASP A 305 -22.60 3.86 20.03
N ILE A 306 -22.15 2.76 19.40
CA ILE A 306 -20.75 2.62 18.98
C ILE A 306 -20.38 3.70 17.96
N LYS A 307 -19.24 4.36 18.17
CA LYS A 307 -18.74 5.40 17.27
C LYS A 307 -18.13 4.76 16.02
N THR A 308 -18.54 5.28 14.87
CA THR A 308 -18.03 4.91 13.54
C THR A 308 -17.63 6.17 12.79
N ALA A 309 -16.86 6.04 11.73
CA ALA A 309 -16.64 7.10 10.77
C ALA A 309 -17.88 7.28 9.87
N GLY A 310 -17.92 8.40 9.12
CA GLY A 310 -19.06 8.83 8.30
C GLY A 310 -19.97 9.82 9.05
N HIS A 311 -20.67 10.65 8.28
CA HIS A 311 -21.65 11.60 8.83
C HIS A 311 -22.96 10.91 9.20
N GLU A 312 -23.80 11.62 9.95
CA GLU A 312 -25.12 11.12 10.32
C GLU A 312 -25.98 10.90 9.05
N GLY A 313 -26.49 9.68 8.90
CA GLY A 313 -27.24 9.25 7.71
C GLY A 313 -26.40 8.53 6.64
N ASP A 314 -25.07 8.62 6.71
CA ASP A 314 -24.19 7.93 5.80
C ASP A 314 -23.99 6.45 6.14
N THR A 315 -23.45 5.72 5.19
CA THR A 315 -23.00 4.34 5.38
C THR A 315 -21.86 4.28 6.41
N PRO A 316 -22.02 3.60 7.56
CA PRO A 316 -20.99 3.54 8.58
C PRO A 316 -19.79 2.74 8.10
N TYR A 317 -18.58 3.20 8.44
CA TYR A 317 -17.34 2.48 8.21
C TYR A 317 -16.34 2.72 9.35
N TYR A 318 -15.25 1.97 9.36
CA TYR A 318 -14.11 2.23 10.21
C TYR A 318 -12.94 2.73 9.37
N THR A 319 -12.20 3.70 9.89
CA THR A 319 -11.01 4.22 9.24
C THR A 319 -9.94 3.13 9.11
N ASN A 320 -9.20 3.14 8.02
CA ASN A 320 -8.12 2.18 7.80
C ASN A 320 -7.08 2.22 8.92
N SER A 321 -6.74 1.07 9.46
CA SER A 321 -5.63 0.86 10.40
C SER A 321 -5.50 1.95 11.45
N SER A 322 -4.39 2.71 11.44
CA SER A 322 -4.13 3.88 12.29
C SER A 322 -4.08 5.17 11.49
N HIS A 323 -4.80 5.24 10.36
CA HIS A 323 -4.89 6.47 9.57
C HIS A 323 -5.84 7.48 10.23
N LEU A 324 -5.62 8.75 9.90
CA LEU A 324 -6.58 9.81 10.18
C LEU A 324 -7.82 9.65 9.28
N PRO A 325 -9.00 10.11 9.73
CA PRO A 325 -10.16 10.27 8.85
C PRO A 325 -9.79 11.10 7.60
N VAL A 326 -10.40 10.77 6.46
CA VAL A 326 -10.08 11.40 5.17
C VAL A 326 -10.37 12.90 5.18
N ASP A 327 -11.34 13.32 5.98
CA ASP A 327 -11.81 14.70 6.14
C ASP A 327 -11.20 15.43 7.35
N TYR A 328 -10.17 14.86 7.97
CA TYR A 328 -9.56 15.41 9.19
C TYR A 328 -9.01 16.81 8.99
N THR A 329 -8.24 17.04 7.93
CA THR A 329 -7.63 18.34 7.62
C THR A 329 -7.32 18.48 6.14
N GLU A 330 -7.35 19.72 5.66
CA GLU A 330 -6.84 20.08 4.33
C GLU A 330 -5.32 20.32 4.33
N ASP A 331 -4.71 20.52 5.53
CA ASP A 331 -3.27 20.68 5.68
C ASP A 331 -2.57 19.32 5.76
N ILE A 332 -1.91 18.95 4.66
CA ILE A 332 -1.15 17.71 4.54
C ILE A 332 -0.03 17.57 5.58
N PHE A 333 0.63 18.68 5.97
CA PHE A 333 1.76 18.61 6.91
C PHE A 333 1.28 18.31 8.32
N SER A 334 0.14 18.83 8.75
CA SER A 334 -0.49 18.45 10.01
C SER A 334 -0.84 16.96 10.06
N ALA A 335 -1.34 16.40 8.94
CA ALA A 335 -1.60 14.97 8.84
C ALA A 335 -0.30 14.14 8.85
N LEU A 336 0.75 14.60 8.18
CA LEU A 336 2.06 13.96 8.15
C LEU A 336 2.70 13.90 9.54
N ASP A 337 2.63 14.99 10.30
CA ASP A 337 3.19 15.08 11.67
C ASP A 337 2.56 14.04 12.60
N ILE A 338 1.27 13.74 12.43
CA ILE A 338 0.59 12.72 13.23
C ILE A 338 0.92 11.31 12.71
N GLN A 339 0.96 11.12 11.39
CA GLN A 339 1.07 9.79 10.78
C GLN A 339 2.50 9.26 10.72
N ASP A 340 3.52 10.11 10.71
CA ASP A 340 4.90 9.70 10.47
C ASP A 340 5.38 8.62 11.45
N ASP A 341 5.21 8.87 12.74
CA ASP A 341 5.60 7.91 13.76
C ASP A 341 4.74 6.63 13.78
N LEU A 342 3.45 6.74 13.42
CA LEU A 342 2.54 5.60 13.43
C LEU A 342 2.81 4.66 12.26
N GLN A 343 3.03 5.22 11.07
CA GLN A 343 3.26 4.43 9.86
C GLN A 343 4.58 3.65 9.89
N THR A 344 5.58 4.13 10.62
CA THR A 344 6.87 3.44 10.77
C THR A 344 6.81 2.20 11.66
N LEU A 345 5.76 2.02 12.45
CA LEU A 345 5.61 0.87 13.35
C LEU A 345 5.09 -0.39 12.67
N TYR A 346 4.58 -0.29 11.46
CA TYR A 346 4.16 -1.46 10.67
C TYR A 346 5.36 -2.15 10.04
N THR A 347 5.32 -3.48 10.02
CA THR A 347 6.33 -4.33 9.36
C THR A 347 5.87 -4.79 7.98
N SER A 348 4.67 -4.43 7.61
CA SER A 348 4.06 -4.70 6.30
C SER A 348 2.98 -3.66 6.01
N GLY A 349 2.69 -3.45 4.74
CA GLY A 349 1.49 -2.80 4.24
C GLY A 349 1.09 -1.51 4.89
N THR A 350 1.90 -0.46 4.75
CA THR A 350 1.46 0.89 5.13
C THR A 350 1.59 1.81 3.93
N VAL A 351 0.64 2.73 3.79
CA VAL A 351 0.69 3.79 2.79
C VAL A 351 0.07 5.06 3.34
N PHE A 352 0.72 6.16 3.12
CA PHE A 352 0.12 7.48 3.37
C PHE A 352 -0.41 8.06 2.07
N HIS A 353 -1.72 8.30 2.02
CA HIS A 353 -2.38 9.02 0.94
C HIS A 353 -2.43 10.50 1.29
N ALA A 354 -1.64 11.30 0.59
CA ALA A 354 -1.70 12.75 0.67
C ALA A 354 -2.86 13.27 -0.17
N PHE A 355 -4.03 13.36 0.42
CA PHE A 355 -5.20 13.96 -0.23
C PHE A 355 -5.00 15.47 -0.34
N LEU A 356 -4.94 15.97 -1.57
CA LEU A 356 -4.60 17.37 -1.82
C LEU A 356 -5.83 18.30 -1.84
N GLY A 357 -7.03 17.76 -1.99
CA GLY A 357 -8.25 18.55 -2.11
C GLY A 357 -8.35 19.38 -3.42
N GLU A 358 -7.22 19.65 -4.05
CA GLU A 358 -7.09 20.45 -5.24
C GLU A 358 -6.15 19.82 -6.29
N LYS A 359 -6.17 20.37 -7.49
CA LYS A 359 -5.23 20.00 -8.54
C LYS A 359 -3.88 20.68 -8.29
N LEU A 360 -2.79 19.91 -8.40
CA LEU A 360 -1.45 20.51 -8.40
C LEU A 360 -1.26 21.39 -9.65
N PRO A 361 -0.64 22.58 -9.50
CA PRO A 361 -0.49 23.53 -10.59
C PRO A 361 0.38 23.00 -11.73
N ASP A 362 1.44 22.29 -11.41
CA ASP A 362 2.39 21.72 -12.37
C ASP A 362 3.18 20.57 -11.78
N TRP A 363 4.03 19.96 -12.61
CA TRP A 363 4.91 18.88 -12.23
C TRP A 363 5.97 19.30 -11.19
N LYS A 364 6.39 20.57 -11.17
CA LYS A 364 7.38 21.09 -10.22
C LYS A 364 6.82 21.14 -8.80
N ALA A 365 5.54 21.51 -8.67
CA ALA A 365 4.84 21.48 -7.40
C ALA A 365 4.75 20.04 -6.86
N ALA A 366 4.41 19.07 -7.73
CA ALA A 366 4.40 17.65 -7.38
C ALA A 366 5.79 17.17 -6.94
N ALA A 367 6.83 17.47 -7.72
CA ALA A 367 8.21 17.10 -7.41
C ALA A 367 8.67 17.70 -6.07
N SER A 368 8.38 18.98 -5.84
CA SER A 368 8.73 19.67 -4.58
C SER A 368 8.05 19.04 -3.37
N LEU A 369 6.77 18.68 -3.50
CA LEU A 369 6.01 18.06 -2.41
C LEU A 369 6.52 16.65 -2.11
N VAL A 370 6.70 15.82 -3.15
CA VAL A 370 7.28 14.46 -3.00
C VAL A 370 8.65 14.53 -2.34
N ARG A 371 9.52 15.45 -2.80
CA ARG A 371 10.84 15.65 -2.22
C ARG A 371 10.79 16.08 -0.76
N LYS A 372 9.93 17.06 -0.41
CA LYS A 372 9.78 17.54 0.97
C LYS A 372 9.32 16.42 1.90
N ILE A 373 8.37 15.58 1.46
CA ILE A 373 7.94 14.43 2.24
C ILE A 373 9.11 13.46 2.44
N ALA A 374 9.82 13.10 1.37
CA ALA A 374 10.92 12.14 1.43
C ALA A 374 12.08 12.61 2.34
N GLU A 375 12.42 13.91 2.29
CA GLU A 375 13.56 14.47 3.02
C GLU A 375 13.25 14.76 4.51
N ASN A 376 11.98 15.01 4.87
CA ASN A 376 11.62 15.47 6.23
C ASN A 376 10.87 14.41 7.05
N TYR A 377 10.26 13.41 6.42
CA TYR A 377 9.46 12.39 7.10
C TYR A 377 10.07 11.00 6.91
N LYS A 378 9.81 10.12 7.88
CA LYS A 378 10.24 8.72 7.87
C LYS A 378 9.24 7.81 7.19
N LEU A 379 8.13 8.36 6.71
CA LEU A 379 7.08 7.60 6.00
C LEU A 379 7.68 6.66 4.98
N PRO A 380 7.47 5.34 5.11
CA PRO A 380 8.13 4.39 4.23
C PRO A 380 7.52 4.33 2.84
N TYR A 381 6.23 4.67 2.70
CA TYR A 381 5.48 4.52 1.45
C TYR A 381 4.32 5.51 1.40
N TYR A 382 4.23 6.29 0.33
CA TYR A 382 3.22 7.32 0.20
C TYR A 382 2.90 7.62 -1.27
N THR A 383 1.78 8.30 -1.49
CA THR A 383 1.38 8.85 -2.79
C THR A 383 0.68 10.19 -2.61
N LEU A 384 0.73 11.03 -3.64
CA LEU A 384 -0.10 12.23 -3.73
C LEU A 384 -1.42 11.84 -4.40
N SER A 385 -2.54 12.21 -3.82
CA SER A 385 -3.87 11.88 -4.34
C SER A 385 -4.63 13.14 -4.72
N PRO A 386 -4.45 13.64 -5.97
CA PRO A 386 -5.23 14.76 -6.48
C PRO A 386 -6.69 14.34 -6.66
N THR A 387 -7.60 15.31 -6.55
CA THR A 387 -9.00 15.08 -6.82
C THR A 387 -9.28 15.18 -8.33
N TYR A 388 -9.88 14.14 -8.90
CA TYR A 388 -10.33 14.12 -10.28
C TYR A 388 -11.57 13.25 -10.42
N SER A 389 -12.29 13.46 -11.51
CA SER A 389 -13.48 12.68 -11.89
C SER A 389 -13.25 11.98 -13.23
N VAL A 390 -14.01 10.94 -13.52
CA VAL A 390 -13.93 10.23 -14.80
C VAL A 390 -15.30 10.17 -15.42
N CYS A 391 -15.46 10.82 -16.58
CA CYS A 391 -16.63 10.68 -17.40
C CYS A 391 -16.52 9.45 -18.30
N ALA A 392 -17.60 8.67 -18.44
CA ALA A 392 -17.61 7.48 -19.29
C ALA A 392 -17.34 7.80 -20.79
N ASN A 393 -17.70 9.00 -21.23
CA ASN A 393 -17.53 9.44 -22.63
C ASN A 393 -16.30 10.33 -22.83
N ASP A 394 -16.04 11.27 -21.89
CA ASP A 394 -15.01 12.31 -22.06
C ASP A 394 -13.70 11.99 -21.31
N GLY A 395 -13.66 10.86 -20.59
CA GLY A 395 -12.46 10.43 -19.86
C GLY A 395 -12.17 11.25 -18.62
N TYR A 396 -10.91 11.66 -18.45
CA TYR A 396 -10.41 12.40 -17.27
C TYR A 396 -10.93 13.83 -17.22
N LEU A 397 -11.43 14.22 -16.04
CA LEU A 397 -11.87 15.58 -15.69
C LEU A 397 -11.16 16.00 -14.41
N ALA A 398 -10.45 17.13 -14.44
CA ALA A 398 -9.76 17.65 -13.26
C ALA A 398 -10.76 18.18 -12.23
N GLY A 399 -10.60 17.81 -10.95
CA GLY A 399 -11.47 18.23 -9.87
C GLY A 399 -12.67 17.31 -9.63
N GLU A 400 -13.48 17.67 -8.65
CA GLU A 400 -14.67 16.92 -8.26
C GLU A 400 -15.88 17.38 -9.09
N HIS A 401 -16.46 16.47 -9.84
CA HIS A 401 -17.63 16.70 -10.67
C HIS A 401 -18.65 15.58 -10.47
N PHE A 402 -19.87 15.92 -10.12
CA PHE A 402 -21.01 14.98 -10.04
C PHE A 402 -21.78 14.91 -11.37
N THR A 403 -21.58 15.87 -12.23
CA THR A 403 -22.11 15.92 -13.59
C THR A 403 -20.97 16.27 -14.56
N CYS A 404 -20.99 15.67 -15.75
CA CYS A 404 -19.97 16.01 -16.74
C CYS A 404 -20.14 17.46 -17.19
N PRO A 405 -19.14 18.34 -17.00
CA PRO A 405 -19.23 19.73 -17.41
C PRO A 405 -19.25 19.91 -18.93
N ILE A 406 -18.79 18.91 -19.69
CA ILE A 406 -18.78 18.93 -21.15
C ILE A 406 -20.13 18.53 -21.71
N LEU A 407 -20.72 17.45 -21.21
CA LEU A 407 -21.98 16.88 -21.69
C LEU A 407 -23.20 17.37 -20.91
N SER A 408 -23.01 18.04 -19.76
CA SER A 408 -24.08 18.45 -18.84
C SER A 408 -25.00 17.29 -18.39
N LEU A 409 -24.49 16.06 -18.40
CA LEU A 409 -25.21 14.84 -18.07
C LEU A 409 -24.60 14.14 -16.85
N ILE A 410 -25.43 13.44 -16.09
CA ILE A 410 -24.99 12.64 -14.94
C ILE A 410 -24.37 11.33 -15.45
N HIS A 411 -23.09 11.35 -15.82
CA HIS A 411 -22.33 10.19 -16.29
C HIS A 411 -21.08 9.91 -15.50
N ILE A 412 -20.89 10.61 -14.39
CA ILE A 412 -19.65 10.52 -13.64
C ILE A 412 -19.75 9.33 -12.70
N SER A 413 -18.87 8.36 -12.93
CA SER A 413 -18.54 7.38 -11.91
C SER A 413 -17.82 8.12 -10.77
N GLU A 414 -18.18 7.83 -9.55
CA GLU A 414 -17.71 8.41 -8.28
C GLU A 414 -16.37 9.15 -8.33
N PRO A 415 -16.28 10.35 -7.72
CA PRO A 415 -15.01 11.07 -7.56
C PRO A 415 -13.97 10.16 -6.89
N THR A 416 -12.72 10.28 -7.26
CA THR A 416 -11.60 9.48 -6.72
C THR A 416 -11.50 9.48 -5.20
N ARG A 417 -11.99 10.52 -4.54
CA ARG A 417 -12.06 10.62 -3.08
C ARG A 417 -12.80 9.43 -2.43
N LEU A 418 -13.82 8.89 -3.09
CA LEU A 418 -14.61 7.75 -2.61
C LEU A 418 -13.99 6.37 -2.97
N ARG A 419 -13.18 6.29 -4.04
CA ARG A 419 -12.51 5.04 -4.41
C ARG A 419 -11.38 4.63 -3.48
N CYS A 420 -10.82 5.55 -2.71
CA CYS A 420 -9.79 5.23 -1.71
C CYS A 420 -10.36 4.73 -0.38
N ILE A 421 -11.68 4.74 -0.22
CA ILE A 421 -12.41 4.28 0.97
C ILE A 421 -13.06 2.90 0.74
N SER A 422 -13.20 2.48 -0.51
CA SER A 422 -13.82 1.19 -0.89
C SER A 422 -12.82 0.07 -1.05
#